data_561bd30f03db60edb4ded786c7e8ad15
#
_entry.id   561bd30f03db60edb4ded786c7e8ad15
#
_cell.length_a   1.000
_cell.length_b   1.000
_cell.length_c   1.000
_cell.angle_alpha   90.00
_cell.angle_beta   90.00
_cell.angle_gamma   90.00
#
_symmetry.space_group_name_H-M   'P 1'
#
loop_
_entity.id
_entity.type
_entity.pdbx_description
1 polymer ?
#
loop_
_entity_poly.entity_id
_entity_poly.type
_entity_poly.pdbx_seq_one_letter_code
_entity_poly.pdbx_strand_id
1 'polypeptide(L)'
;FRLPQAPAESKAGFTLAQKMVGRACGLPEGKGVRPGTYCEPRMTTVGSQDTTGPMTRDELKDLACLGFSADMVMQSFCHTAAYPKPVDVRTHKELPAFISTRGGVSLRPGDGVIHSWLNRLLLPDTVGTGGDSHTRFPIGISFPAGSGLVAFAAATGVMPLDMPESVLVRFSGKLQPGVTLRDLVNAIPLYAIKQGLLTVAKAGKKNIFSGRILEIEGLPDLKVEQAFELTDASAERSAAGCTVKLNEEPIIEYMKSNIVLMKNMIANGYQDSRTLERRIKAMEAWLANPELLEADKDAEYAAVIEINMDDIKEPIIACPND
;
A
#
# COMPACT_ATOMS: atom_id res chain seq x y z
N PHE A 1 -25.34 -7.12 -20.81
CA PHE A 1 -24.01 -7.27 -20.20
C PHE A 1 -23.14 -8.06 -21.18
N ARG A 2 -22.16 -7.44 -21.79
CA ARG A 2 -21.07 -8.17 -22.45
C ARG A 2 -20.06 -8.50 -21.34
N LEU A 3 -19.84 -9.79 -21.08
CA LEU A 3 -18.69 -10.20 -20.28
C LEU A 3 -17.42 -9.69 -21.01
N PRO A 4 -16.50 -9.03 -20.32
CA PRO A 4 -15.24 -8.65 -20.92
C PRO A 4 -14.59 -9.92 -21.49
N GLN A 5 -14.13 -9.86 -22.74
CA GLN A 5 -13.31 -10.93 -23.28
C GLN A 5 -12.04 -11.02 -22.44
N ALA A 6 -11.69 -12.23 -22.05
CA ALA A 6 -10.38 -12.45 -21.41
C ALA A 6 -9.28 -11.85 -22.30
N PRO A 7 -8.34 -11.08 -21.72
CA PRO A 7 -7.21 -10.55 -22.48
C PRO A 7 -6.50 -11.70 -23.19
N ALA A 8 -5.98 -11.44 -24.39
CA ALA A 8 -5.15 -12.41 -25.09
C ALA A 8 -4.03 -12.88 -24.14
N GLU A 9 -3.79 -14.20 -24.06
CA GLU A 9 -2.73 -14.76 -23.22
C GLU A 9 -1.38 -14.19 -23.67
N SER A 10 -0.84 -13.23 -22.90
CA SER A 10 0.53 -12.77 -23.07
C SER A 10 1.49 -13.89 -22.65
N LYS A 11 2.54 -14.13 -23.45
CA LYS A 11 3.64 -15.03 -23.12
C LYS A 11 4.77 -14.33 -22.35
N ALA A 12 4.66 -13.00 -22.17
CA ALA A 12 5.63 -12.22 -21.41
C ALA A 12 5.70 -12.68 -19.94
N GLY A 13 6.81 -12.38 -19.29
CA GLY A 13 6.98 -12.55 -17.86
C GLY A 13 6.01 -11.68 -17.04
N PHE A 14 6.05 -11.84 -15.74
CA PHE A 14 5.17 -11.13 -14.82
C PHE A 14 5.92 -9.98 -14.13
N THR A 15 5.24 -8.86 -13.93
CA THR A 15 5.76 -7.77 -13.11
C THR A 15 5.75 -8.14 -11.62
N LEU A 16 6.47 -7.36 -10.80
CA LEU A 16 6.51 -7.58 -9.37
C LEU A 16 5.09 -7.54 -8.74
N ALA A 17 4.30 -6.52 -9.09
CA ALA A 17 2.93 -6.40 -8.60
C ALA A 17 2.03 -7.55 -9.04
N GLN A 18 2.16 -8.02 -10.28
CA GLN A 18 1.42 -9.19 -10.77
C GLN A 18 1.73 -10.44 -9.96
N LYS A 19 2.99 -10.66 -9.60
CA LYS A 19 3.41 -11.79 -8.75
C LYS A 19 2.93 -11.65 -7.31
N MET A 20 2.97 -10.44 -6.72
CA MET A 20 2.41 -10.19 -5.38
C MET A 20 0.92 -10.53 -5.34
N VAL A 21 0.15 -10.05 -6.30
CA VAL A 21 -1.29 -10.36 -6.40
C VAL A 21 -1.51 -11.84 -6.70
N GLY A 22 -0.70 -12.45 -7.56
CA GLY A 22 -0.74 -13.88 -7.86
C GLY A 22 -0.55 -14.75 -6.59
N ARG A 23 0.46 -14.43 -5.79
CA ARG A 23 0.72 -15.09 -4.49
C ARG A 23 -0.48 -14.91 -3.54
N ALA A 24 -1.04 -13.70 -3.48
CA ALA A 24 -2.23 -13.41 -2.65
C ALA A 24 -3.49 -14.15 -3.12
N CYS A 25 -3.56 -14.51 -4.40
CA CYS A 25 -4.63 -15.35 -4.97
C CYS A 25 -4.34 -16.87 -4.85
N GLY A 26 -3.21 -17.28 -4.26
CA GLY A 26 -2.84 -18.68 -4.13
C GLY A 26 -2.33 -19.33 -5.42
N LEU A 27 -1.88 -18.55 -6.39
CA LEU A 27 -1.25 -19.08 -7.60
C LEU A 27 0.11 -19.72 -7.27
N PRO A 28 0.58 -20.67 -8.09
CA PRO A 28 1.91 -21.25 -7.94
C PRO A 28 3.01 -20.18 -7.93
N GLU A 29 4.12 -20.50 -7.26
CA GLU A 29 5.28 -19.60 -7.17
C GLU A 29 5.73 -19.09 -8.55
N GLY A 30 6.09 -17.80 -8.61
CA GLY A 30 6.52 -17.14 -9.84
C GLY A 30 5.38 -16.82 -10.83
N LYS A 31 4.13 -17.20 -10.52
CA LYS A 31 2.98 -16.86 -11.34
C LYS A 31 2.32 -15.57 -10.87
N GLY A 32 1.84 -14.78 -11.81
CA GLY A 32 1.15 -13.52 -11.57
C GLY A 32 -0.24 -13.46 -12.18
N VAL A 33 -0.99 -12.45 -11.82
CA VAL A 33 -2.30 -12.15 -12.41
C VAL A 33 -2.11 -11.14 -13.54
N ARG A 34 -2.63 -11.42 -14.73
CA ARG A 34 -2.55 -10.52 -15.88
C ARG A 34 -3.50 -9.34 -15.75
N PRO A 35 -3.14 -8.15 -16.27
CA PRO A 35 -4.04 -6.99 -16.31
C PRO A 35 -5.39 -7.32 -16.94
N GLY A 36 -6.46 -6.74 -16.40
CA GLY A 36 -7.83 -6.98 -16.86
C GLY A 36 -8.45 -8.30 -16.38
N THR A 37 -7.71 -9.10 -15.62
CA THR A 37 -8.24 -10.34 -15.03
C THR A 37 -8.90 -10.02 -13.69
N TYR A 38 -10.14 -10.49 -13.49
CA TYR A 38 -10.79 -10.47 -12.19
C TYR A 38 -10.09 -11.45 -11.24
N CYS A 39 -9.84 -11.02 -10.01
CA CYS A 39 -9.23 -11.86 -8.98
C CYS A 39 -9.67 -11.41 -7.56
N GLU A 40 -9.44 -12.25 -6.59
CA GLU A 40 -9.77 -12.03 -5.18
C GLU A 40 -8.54 -12.27 -4.30
N PRO A 41 -7.55 -11.35 -4.33
CA PRO A 41 -6.34 -11.50 -3.52
C PRO A 41 -6.66 -11.44 -2.02
N ARG A 42 -5.95 -12.25 -1.25
CA ARG A 42 -5.97 -12.20 0.21
C ARG A 42 -5.44 -10.87 0.71
N MET A 43 -6.20 -10.25 1.61
CA MET A 43 -5.84 -8.99 2.26
C MET A 43 -5.11 -9.29 3.58
N THR A 44 -3.79 -9.22 3.56
CA THR A 44 -2.95 -9.49 4.74
C THR A 44 -3.01 -8.34 5.76
N THR A 45 -3.22 -7.11 5.29
CA THR A 45 -3.31 -5.92 6.14
C THR A 45 -4.44 -5.03 5.64
N VAL A 46 -5.35 -4.65 6.56
CA VAL A 46 -6.50 -3.80 6.29
C VAL A 46 -6.49 -2.61 7.23
N GLY A 47 -6.52 -1.40 6.68
CA GLY A 47 -6.54 -0.14 7.43
C GLY A 47 -7.92 0.51 7.43
N SER A 48 -8.40 0.89 8.62
CA SER A 48 -9.60 1.71 8.80
C SER A 48 -9.23 2.95 9.60
N GLN A 49 -9.70 4.11 9.17
CA GLN A 49 -9.44 5.38 9.87
C GLN A 49 -10.76 6.00 10.34
N ASP A 50 -10.66 6.98 11.23
CA ASP A 50 -11.80 7.51 11.98
C ASP A 50 -12.86 8.24 11.14
N THR A 51 -12.52 8.81 9.98
CA THR A 51 -13.50 9.47 9.10
C THR A 51 -14.34 8.48 8.29
N THR A 52 -13.82 7.28 8.03
CA THR A 52 -14.54 6.19 7.33
C THR A 52 -14.94 5.04 8.25
N GLY A 53 -14.33 4.95 9.43
CA GLY A 53 -14.54 3.88 10.39
C GLY A 53 -16.00 3.66 10.84
N PRO A 54 -16.81 4.71 11.09
CA PRO A 54 -18.23 4.54 11.38
C PRO A 54 -19.01 3.86 10.25
N MET A 55 -18.72 4.21 8.99
CA MET A 55 -19.33 3.56 7.82
C MET A 55 -18.85 2.11 7.69
N THR A 56 -17.55 1.87 7.81
CA THR A 56 -16.98 0.51 7.83
C THR A 56 -17.61 -0.34 8.92
N ARG A 57 -17.81 0.20 10.13
CA ARG A 57 -18.52 -0.47 11.23
C ARG A 57 -19.93 -0.87 10.83
N ASP A 58 -20.67 0.03 10.22
CA ASP A 58 -22.08 -0.23 9.86
C ASP A 58 -22.17 -1.28 8.74
N GLU A 59 -21.32 -1.22 7.74
CA GLU A 59 -21.16 -2.27 6.71
C GLU A 59 -20.78 -3.63 7.33
N LEU A 60 -19.89 -3.67 8.31
CA LEU A 60 -19.54 -4.91 9.03
C LEU A 60 -20.70 -5.48 9.82
N LYS A 61 -21.60 -4.65 10.36
CA LYS A 61 -22.84 -5.10 10.99
C LYS A 61 -23.80 -5.71 9.96
N ASP A 62 -23.95 -5.07 8.81
CA ASP A 62 -24.81 -5.55 7.73
C ASP A 62 -24.30 -6.89 7.16
N LEU A 63 -22.98 -7.08 7.12
CA LEU A 63 -22.34 -8.36 6.79
C LEU A 63 -22.42 -9.41 7.93
N ALA A 64 -23.03 -9.10 9.06
CA ALA A 64 -23.05 -9.94 10.26
C ALA A 64 -21.66 -10.43 10.70
N CYS A 65 -20.63 -9.59 10.51
CA CYS A 65 -19.24 -9.92 10.83
C CYS A 65 -19.05 -10.02 12.35
N LEU A 66 -18.79 -11.22 12.85
CA LEU A 66 -18.50 -11.49 14.25
C LEU A 66 -16.99 -11.56 14.56
N GLY A 67 -16.17 -11.72 13.54
CA GLY A 67 -14.71 -11.78 13.64
C GLY A 67 -14.07 -11.51 12.30
N PHE A 68 -12.89 -10.87 12.30
CA PHE A 68 -12.15 -10.58 11.08
C PHE A 68 -11.48 -11.84 10.52
N SER A 69 -11.60 -12.06 9.22
CA SER A 69 -10.86 -13.08 8.48
C SER A 69 -9.55 -12.56 7.91
N ALA A 70 -9.42 -11.25 7.71
CA ALA A 70 -8.13 -10.66 7.38
C ALA A 70 -7.13 -10.84 8.53
N ASP A 71 -5.85 -11.06 8.21
CA ASP A 71 -4.83 -11.36 9.22
C ASP A 71 -4.62 -10.22 10.22
N MET A 72 -4.70 -8.97 9.72
CA MET A 72 -4.53 -7.76 10.52
C MET A 72 -5.53 -6.70 10.06
N VAL A 73 -6.39 -6.27 10.95
CA VAL A 73 -7.26 -5.10 10.77
C VAL A 73 -6.88 -4.07 11.81
N MET A 74 -6.51 -2.86 11.37
CA MET A 74 -6.14 -1.76 12.27
C MET A 74 -7.10 -0.60 12.11
N GLN A 75 -7.58 -0.06 13.22
CA GLN A 75 -8.36 1.17 13.31
C GLN A 75 -7.51 2.30 13.89
N SER A 76 -7.55 3.46 13.26
CA SER A 76 -6.89 4.68 13.76
C SER A 76 -7.85 5.82 14.00
N PHE A 77 -7.36 6.87 14.68
CA PHE A 77 -8.12 8.08 15.02
C PHE A 77 -7.31 9.35 14.73
N CYS A 78 -6.59 9.37 13.61
CA CYS A 78 -5.65 10.45 13.29
C CYS A 78 -6.32 11.71 12.74
N HIS A 79 -7.49 11.63 12.09
CA HIS A 79 -8.13 12.78 11.44
C HIS A 79 -8.95 13.63 12.39
N THR A 80 -9.48 13.04 13.46
CA THR A 80 -10.41 13.70 14.39
C THR A 80 -9.85 13.88 15.80
N ALA A 81 -8.57 13.51 16.03
CA ALA A 81 -7.98 13.53 17.37
C ALA A 81 -7.75 14.94 17.93
N ALA A 82 -7.29 15.89 17.08
CA ALA A 82 -6.87 17.20 17.55
C ALA A 82 -8.05 18.16 17.86
N TYR A 83 -9.11 18.10 17.06
CA TYR A 83 -10.29 18.97 17.21
C TYR A 83 -11.58 18.16 17.06
N PRO A 84 -11.88 17.22 17.99
CA PRO A 84 -13.02 16.34 17.89
C PRO A 84 -14.35 17.09 18.09
N LYS A 85 -15.30 16.80 17.21
CA LYS A 85 -16.72 17.17 17.43
C LYS A 85 -17.36 16.18 18.41
N PRO A 86 -18.53 16.46 18.97
CA PRO A 86 -19.22 15.53 19.86
C PRO A 86 -19.46 14.13 19.27
N VAL A 87 -19.68 14.05 17.94
CA VAL A 87 -19.82 12.78 17.23
C VAL A 87 -18.51 12.01 17.18
N ASP A 88 -17.38 12.72 17.02
CA ASP A 88 -16.04 12.10 16.97
C ASP A 88 -15.67 11.53 18.35
N VAL A 89 -15.96 12.29 19.44
CA VAL A 89 -15.75 11.81 20.82
C VAL A 89 -16.54 10.52 21.08
N ARG A 90 -17.73 10.39 20.54
CA ARG A 90 -18.53 9.15 20.62
C ARG A 90 -17.86 8.04 19.85
N THR A 91 -17.44 8.29 18.62
CA THR A 91 -16.71 7.34 17.78
C THR A 91 -15.43 6.85 18.46
N HIS A 92 -14.66 7.76 19.09
CA HIS A 92 -13.45 7.42 19.85
C HIS A 92 -13.69 6.46 21.03
N LYS A 93 -14.91 6.47 21.57
CA LYS A 93 -15.32 5.57 22.67
C LYS A 93 -15.85 4.23 22.18
N GLU A 94 -16.66 4.23 21.13
CA GLU A 94 -17.43 3.07 20.67
C GLU A 94 -16.65 2.19 19.68
N LEU A 95 -15.93 2.81 18.75
CA LEU A 95 -15.27 2.08 17.64
C LEU A 95 -14.11 1.17 18.10
N PRO A 96 -13.28 1.54 19.11
CA PRO A 96 -12.24 0.64 19.61
C PRO A 96 -12.77 -0.69 20.12
N ALA A 97 -13.84 -0.67 20.91
CA ALA A 97 -14.46 -1.90 21.41
C ALA A 97 -15.06 -2.75 20.29
N PHE A 98 -15.68 -2.10 19.29
CA PHE A 98 -16.24 -2.80 18.13
C PHE A 98 -15.15 -3.52 17.33
N ILE A 99 -14.00 -2.89 17.09
CA ILE A 99 -12.87 -3.44 16.34
C ILE A 99 -12.17 -4.56 17.15
N SER A 100 -11.87 -4.32 18.42
CA SER A 100 -11.14 -5.28 19.24
C SER A 100 -11.92 -6.56 19.52
N THR A 101 -13.24 -6.47 19.70
CA THR A 101 -14.09 -7.65 19.92
C THR A 101 -14.15 -8.57 18.68
N ARG A 102 -13.73 -8.08 17.53
CA ARG A 102 -13.64 -8.82 16.25
C ARG A 102 -12.21 -9.25 15.89
N GLY A 103 -11.26 -9.06 16.80
CA GLY A 103 -9.87 -9.46 16.60
C GLY A 103 -9.02 -8.39 15.90
N GLY A 104 -9.47 -7.15 15.81
CA GLY A 104 -8.70 -6.04 15.27
C GLY A 104 -7.87 -5.31 16.31
N VAL A 105 -6.92 -4.51 15.83
CA VAL A 105 -6.07 -3.63 16.64
C VAL A 105 -6.60 -2.21 16.51
N SER A 106 -6.95 -1.59 17.63
CA SER A 106 -7.37 -0.19 17.65
C SER A 106 -6.28 0.68 18.26
N LEU A 107 -5.83 1.67 17.50
CA LEU A 107 -5.01 2.76 18.03
C LEU A 107 -5.85 3.65 18.95
N ARG A 108 -5.18 4.50 19.71
CA ARG A 108 -5.81 5.50 20.57
C ARG A 108 -5.84 6.85 19.88
N PRO A 109 -6.82 7.71 20.15
CA PRO A 109 -6.77 9.09 19.67
C PRO A 109 -5.47 9.77 20.11
N GLY A 110 -4.72 10.31 19.13
CA GLY A 110 -3.44 10.96 19.39
C GLY A 110 -2.19 10.07 19.23
N ASP A 111 -2.34 8.76 18.99
CA ASP A 111 -1.19 7.88 18.73
C ASP A 111 -0.44 8.24 17.45
N GLY A 112 -1.08 8.92 16.51
CA GLY A 112 -0.45 9.38 15.28
C GLY A 112 -1.20 8.99 14.01
N VAL A 113 -0.53 9.21 12.88
CA VAL A 113 -1.09 9.00 11.54
C VAL A 113 -1.13 7.51 11.21
N ILE A 114 -2.28 7.03 10.71
CA ILE A 114 -2.50 5.62 10.36
C ILE A 114 -1.41 5.05 9.45
N HIS A 115 -0.97 5.82 8.45
CA HIS A 115 -0.02 5.34 7.46
C HIS A 115 1.32 4.97 8.07
N SER A 116 1.81 5.77 9.02
CA SER A 116 3.04 5.47 9.76
C SER A 116 2.92 4.19 10.59
N TRP A 117 1.75 3.93 11.17
CA TRP A 117 1.50 2.71 11.94
C TRP A 117 1.30 1.49 11.06
N LEU A 118 0.45 1.56 10.02
CA LEU A 118 0.21 0.43 9.11
C LEU A 118 1.49 -0.05 8.46
N ASN A 119 2.33 0.87 7.99
CA ASN A 119 3.59 0.50 7.35
C ASN A 119 4.53 -0.26 8.29
N ARG A 120 4.45 -0.02 9.61
CA ARG A 120 5.19 -0.76 10.63
C ARG A 120 4.68 -2.18 10.87
N LEU A 121 3.52 -2.54 10.33
CA LEU A 121 2.87 -3.83 10.53
C LEU A 121 2.84 -4.70 9.27
N LEU A 122 3.45 -4.26 8.18
CA LEU A 122 3.45 -4.96 6.90
C LEU A 122 4.34 -6.21 6.94
N LEU A 123 3.93 -7.20 6.16
CA LEU A 123 4.78 -8.31 5.72
C LEU A 123 5.23 -8.06 4.28
N PRO A 124 6.49 -8.35 3.93
CA PRO A 124 6.99 -8.17 2.57
C PRO A 124 6.17 -8.94 1.54
N ASP A 125 6.04 -8.39 0.35
CA ASP A 125 5.39 -8.98 -0.82
C ASP A 125 3.93 -9.43 -0.57
N THR A 126 3.22 -8.77 0.35
CA THR A 126 1.82 -9.04 0.64
C THR A 126 0.91 -7.95 0.10
N VAL A 127 -0.38 -8.27 -0.02
CA VAL A 127 -1.40 -7.36 -0.53
C VAL A 127 -2.30 -6.90 0.61
N GLY A 128 -2.73 -5.64 0.56
CA GLY A 128 -3.67 -5.09 1.51
C GLY A 128 -4.55 -3.99 0.95
N THR A 129 -5.35 -3.41 1.81
CA THR A 129 -6.26 -2.31 1.49
C THR A 129 -6.46 -1.38 2.69
N GLY A 130 -7.13 -0.29 2.47
CA GLY A 130 -7.55 0.63 3.53
C GLY A 130 -8.46 1.73 3.02
N GLY A 131 -9.14 2.38 3.94
CA GLY A 131 -10.16 3.40 3.66
C GLY A 131 -9.60 4.80 3.44
N ASP A 132 -8.33 4.93 3.11
CA ASP A 132 -7.67 6.20 2.81
C ASP A 132 -6.83 6.06 1.53
N SER A 133 -6.86 7.07 0.66
CA SER A 133 -6.11 7.07 -0.60
C SER A 133 -4.59 6.92 -0.41
N HIS A 134 -4.07 7.37 0.74
CA HIS A 134 -2.67 7.25 1.13
C HIS A 134 -2.34 5.94 1.85
N THR A 135 -3.25 4.96 1.86
CA THR A 135 -2.91 3.59 2.27
C THR A 135 -2.01 2.98 1.20
N ARG A 136 -0.70 3.19 1.33
CA ARG A 136 0.32 2.78 0.36
C ARG A 136 1.40 1.95 1.05
N PHE A 137 1.66 0.75 0.54
CA PHE A 137 2.56 -0.22 1.15
C PHE A 137 3.84 -0.38 0.32
N PRO A 138 4.97 0.19 0.76
CA PRO A 138 6.20 0.20 -0.05
C PRO A 138 6.82 -1.17 -0.25
N ILE A 139 6.75 -2.06 0.75
CA ILE A 139 7.36 -3.40 0.71
C ILE A 139 6.36 -4.51 0.34
N GLY A 140 5.13 -4.15 0.08
CA GLY A 140 4.04 -4.95 -0.46
C GLY A 140 3.30 -4.11 -1.47
N ILE A 141 2.01 -4.33 -1.60
CA ILE A 141 1.13 -3.49 -2.40
C ILE A 141 -0.23 -3.33 -1.71
N SER A 142 -0.85 -2.18 -1.87
CA SER A 142 -2.20 -1.92 -1.38
C SER A 142 -3.06 -1.30 -2.47
N PHE A 143 -4.35 -1.62 -2.40
CA PHE A 143 -5.38 -1.04 -3.26
C PHE A 143 -6.39 -0.32 -2.35
N PRO A 144 -6.25 1.00 -2.14
CA PRO A 144 -7.18 1.77 -1.33
C PRO A 144 -8.61 1.65 -1.86
N ALA A 145 -9.59 1.57 -0.95
CA ALA A 145 -10.97 1.31 -1.30
C ALA A 145 -11.95 2.07 -0.40
N GLY A 146 -13.19 2.18 -0.82
CA GLY A 146 -14.27 2.72 0.01
C GLY A 146 -14.63 1.79 1.18
N SER A 147 -15.39 2.34 2.14
CA SER A 147 -15.75 1.66 3.39
C SER A 147 -16.38 0.26 3.19
N GLY A 148 -17.21 0.08 2.18
CA GLY A 148 -17.85 -1.20 1.86
C GLY A 148 -16.84 -2.29 1.49
N LEU A 149 -15.89 -1.99 0.59
CA LEU A 149 -14.84 -2.94 0.21
C LEU A 149 -13.83 -3.17 1.34
N VAL A 150 -13.53 -2.15 2.15
CA VAL A 150 -12.69 -2.31 3.36
C VAL A 150 -13.37 -3.24 4.37
N ALA A 151 -14.68 -3.07 4.60
CA ALA A 151 -15.46 -3.94 5.45
C ALA A 151 -15.50 -5.37 4.92
N PHE A 152 -15.74 -5.54 3.62
CA PHE A 152 -15.73 -6.84 2.96
C PHE A 152 -14.36 -7.53 3.11
N ALA A 153 -13.27 -6.80 2.87
CA ALA A 153 -11.91 -7.31 3.03
C ALA A 153 -11.61 -7.74 4.49
N ALA A 154 -12.03 -6.93 5.45
CA ALA A 154 -11.87 -7.27 6.87
C ALA A 154 -12.67 -8.53 7.25
N ALA A 155 -13.93 -8.64 6.80
CA ALA A 155 -14.82 -9.74 7.13
C ALA A 155 -14.44 -11.06 6.44
N THR A 156 -14.06 -11.01 5.17
CA THR A 156 -13.82 -12.20 4.33
C THR A 156 -12.36 -12.57 4.16
N GLY A 157 -11.46 -11.61 4.39
CA GLY A 157 -10.01 -11.77 4.18
C GLY A 157 -9.56 -11.59 2.73
N VAL A 158 -10.46 -11.30 1.80
CA VAL A 158 -10.17 -11.08 0.38
C VAL A 158 -10.85 -9.81 -0.13
N MET A 159 -10.36 -9.25 -1.25
CA MET A 159 -11.01 -8.11 -1.89
C MET A 159 -11.12 -8.36 -3.40
N PRO A 160 -12.32 -8.20 -4.01
CA PRO A 160 -12.48 -8.29 -5.45
C PRO A 160 -11.69 -7.18 -6.15
N LEU A 161 -10.95 -7.55 -7.18
CA LEU A 161 -10.05 -6.67 -7.92
C LEU A 161 -10.02 -7.07 -9.40
N ASP A 162 -10.21 -6.09 -10.28
CA ASP A 162 -9.77 -6.20 -11.67
C ASP A 162 -8.31 -5.77 -11.74
N MET A 163 -7.41 -6.70 -12.06
CA MET A 163 -5.96 -6.46 -12.03
C MET A 163 -5.56 -5.28 -12.91
N PRO A 164 -4.98 -4.20 -12.37
CA PRO A 164 -4.54 -3.06 -13.16
C PRO A 164 -3.27 -3.37 -13.96
N GLU A 165 -3.04 -2.59 -15.01
CA GLU A 165 -1.72 -2.52 -15.65
C GLU A 165 -0.71 -1.86 -14.73
N SER A 166 0.58 -2.11 -14.95
CA SER A 166 1.68 -1.45 -14.24
C SER A 166 2.43 -0.45 -15.12
N VAL A 167 2.85 0.65 -14.49
CA VAL A 167 3.85 1.59 -15.01
C VAL A 167 5.13 1.41 -14.21
N LEU A 168 6.25 1.23 -14.88
CA LEU A 168 7.55 1.12 -14.24
C LEU A 168 8.24 2.47 -14.20
N VAL A 169 8.74 2.86 -13.03
CA VAL A 169 9.72 3.94 -12.87
C VAL A 169 11.04 3.31 -12.45
N ARG A 170 12.07 3.51 -13.27
CA ARG A 170 13.41 3.00 -13.03
C ARG A 170 14.38 4.14 -12.77
N PHE A 171 14.93 4.16 -11.56
CA PHE A 171 16.01 5.07 -11.22
C PHE A 171 17.37 4.44 -11.53
N SER A 172 18.31 5.27 -11.95
CA SER A 172 19.72 4.91 -12.17
C SER A 172 20.63 6.05 -11.71
N GLY A 173 21.95 5.82 -11.70
CA GLY A 173 22.91 6.81 -11.26
C GLY A 173 22.91 7.01 -9.73
N LYS A 174 23.36 8.16 -9.28
CA LYS A 174 23.50 8.50 -7.86
C LYS A 174 22.82 9.81 -7.54
N LEU A 175 22.28 9.90 -6.33
CA LEU A 175 21.73 11.15 -5.81
C LEU A 175 22.84 12.23 -5.74
N GLN A 176 22.58 13.41 -6.31
CA GLN A 176 23.55 14.48 -6.39
C GLN A 176 23.54 15.34 -5.12
N PRO A 177 24.67 16.02 -4.79
CA PRO A 177 24.71 16.94 -3.65
C PRO A 177 23.62 18.01 -3.73
N GLY A 178 22.88 18.21 -2.64
CA GLY A 178 21.78 19.18 -2.55
C GLY A 178 20.44 18.67 -3.08
N VAL A 179 20.40 17.48 -3.68
CA VAL A 179 19.17 16.79 -4.11
C VAL A 179 18.73 15.80 -3.04
N THR A 180 17.47 15.78 -2.72
CA THR A 180 16.86 14.95 -1.66
C THR A 180 15.93 13.90 -2.24
N LEU A 181 15.46 12.99 -1.40
CA LEU A 181 14.43 12.03 -1.80
C LEU A 181 13.15 12.72 -2.30
N ARG A 182 12.78 13.88 -1.72
CA ARG A 182 11.61 14.65 -2.16
C ARG A 182 11.74 15.10 -3.61
N ASP A 183 12.95 15.40 -4.06
CA ASP A 183 13.20 15.75 -5.46
C ASP A 183 12.99 14.54 -6.38
N LEU A 184 13.33 13.33 -5.93
CA LEU A 184 13.03 12.10 -6.67
C LEU A 184 11.52 11.83 -6.73
N VAL A 185 10.78 12.11 -5.66
CA VAL A 185 9.31 12.05 -5.66
C VAL A 185 8.73 12.96 -6.73
N ASN A 186 9.24 14.19 -6.85
CA ASN A 186 8.80 15.18 -7.83
C ASN A 186 9.34 14.88 -9.25
N ALA A 187 10.46 14.17 -9.37
CA ALA A 187 11.02 13.76 -10.66
C ALA A 187 10.08 12.83 -11.42
N ILE A 188 9.33 11.97 -10.74
CA ILE A 188 8.44 11.01 -11.38
C ILE A 188 7.41 11.72 -12.28
N PRO A 189 6.57 12.65 -11.78
CA PRO A 189 5.64 13.37 -12.65
C PRO A 189 6.35 14.27 -13.65
N LEU A 190 7.48 14.90 -13.30
CA LEU A 190 8.23 15.76 -14.22
C LEU A 190 8.72 14.99 -15.45
N TYR A 191 9.28 13.79 -15.25
CA TYR A 191 9.74 12.96 -16.37
C TYR A 191 8.57 12.39 -17.17
N ALA A 192 7.44 12.08 -16.53
CA ALA A 192 6.21 11.71 -17.24
C ALA A 192 5.69 12.85 -18.12
N ILE A 193 5.75 14.11 -17.65
CA ILE A 193 5.40 15.29 -18.46
C ILE A 193 6.37 15.44 -19.65
N LYS A 194 7.66 15.34 -19.41
CA LYS A 194 8.69 15.44 -20.47
C LYS A 194 8.50 14.37 -21.56
N GLN A 195 7.98 13.19 -21.22
CA GLN A 195 7.69 12.11 -22.14
C GLN A 195 6.27 12.18 -22.76
N GLY A 196 5.49 13.20 -22.45
CA GLY A 196 4.12 13.34 -22.93
C GLY A 196 3.15 12.29 -22.38
N LEU A 197 3.47 11.68 -21.25
CA LEU A 197 2.65 10.68 -20.53
C LEU A 197 1.74 11.30 -19.49
N LEU A 198 2.02 12.52 -19.08
CA LEU A 198 1.25 13.32 -18.14
C LEU A 198 1.09 14.74 -18.69
N THR A 199 -0.10 15.31 -18.60
CA THR A 199 -0.35 16.70 -19.01
C THR A 199 -0.77 17.54 -17.81
N VAL A 200 -0.25 18.76 -17.74
CA VAL A 200 -0.65 19.77 -16.76
C VAL A 200 -1.97 20.44 -17.15
N ALA A 201 -2.20 20.62 -18.46
CA ALA A 201 -3.40 21.28 -18.98
C ALA A 201 -4.69 20.53 -18.63
N LYS A 202 -5.74 21.27 -18.25
CA LYS A 202 -7.06 20.70 -17.90
C LYS A 202 -7.78 20.11 -19.12
N ALA A 203 -7.60 20.67 -20.31
CA ALA A 203 -8.20 20.18 -21.54
C ALA A 203 -7.31 19.10 -22.16
N GLY A 204 -7.91 17.97 -22.57
CA GLY A 204 -7.17 16.83 -23.15
C GLY A 204 -6.27 16.13 -22.14
N LYS A 205 -6.66 16.09 -20.88
CA LYS A 205 -5.89 15.56 -19.76
C LYS A 205 -5.44 14.12 -20.01
N LYS A 206 -4.13 13.90 -19.93
CA LYS A 206 -3.48 12.60 -19.99
C LYS A 206 -2.78 12.32 -18.67
N ASN A 207 -3.00 11.16 -18.12
CA ASN A 207 -2.32 10.72 -16.88
C ASN A 207 -2.06 9.22 -16.98
N ILE A 208 -0.82 8.85 -17.27
CA ILE A 208 -0.41 7.46 -17.40
C ILE A 208 -0.57 6.67 -16.09
N PHE A 209 -0.52 7.33 -14.94
CA PHE A 209 -0.62 6.68 -13.64
C PHE A 209 -2.08 6.36 -13.25
N SER A 210 -3.06 7.08 -13.82
CA SER A 210 -4.46 6.96 -13.41
C SER A 210 -4.98 5.53 -13.57
N GLY A 211 -5.41 4.93 -12.47
CA GLY A 211 -5.93 3.56 -12.43
C GLY A 211 -4.89 2.46 -12.66
N ARG A 212 -3.59 2.78 -12.71
CA ARG A 212 -2.49 1.84 -12.88
C ARG A 212 -1.66 1.69 -11.60
N ILE A 213 -0.97 0.59 -11.50
CA ILE A 213 0.01 0.35 -10.44
C ILE A 213 1.31 1.05 -10.83
N LEU A 214 1.91 1.77 -9.88
CA LEU A 214 3.25 2.32 -10.00
C LEU A 214 4.25 1.37 -9.36
N GLU A 215 5.14 0.80 -10.15
CA GLU A 215 6.26 -0.01 -9.67
C GLU A 215 7.55 0.80 -9.77
N ILE A 216 8.29 0.92 -8.67
CA ILE A 216 9.51 1.73 -8.58
C ILE A 216 10.69 0.81 -8.30
N GLU A 217 11.78 0.97 -9.06
CA GLU A 217 13.03 0.24 -8.87
C GLU A 217 14.25 1.14 -9.07
N GLY A 218 15.44 0.62 -8.74
CA GLY A 218 16.71 1.33 -8.90
C GLY A 218 17.15 2.13 -7.65
N LEU A 219 16.42 1.99 -6.54
CA LEU A 219 16.73 2.59 -5.24
C LEU A 219 16.77 1.50 -4.14
N PRO A 220 17.58 0.43 -4.33
CA PRO A 220 17.47 -0.79 -3.54
C PRO A 220 17.78 -0.62 -2.05
N ASP A 221 18.59 0.37 -1.70
CA ASP A 221 19.13 0.59 -0.35
C ASP A 221 18.38 1.67 0.44
N LEU A 222 17.26 2.17 -0.09
CA LEU A 222 16.40 3.08 0.68
C LEU A 222 15.88 2.39 1.94
N LYS A 223 15.83 3.12 3.03
CA LYS A 223 15.07 2.68 4.20
C LYS A 223 13.60 2.56 3.85
N VAL A 224 12.87 1.66 4.51
CA VAL A 224 11.45 1.42 4.21
C VAL A 224 10.62 2.70 4.41
N GLU A 225 10.95 3.51 5.42
CA GLU A 225 10.30 4.82 5.66
C GLU A 225 10.53 5.80 4.50
N GLN A 226 11.71 5.76 3.87
CA GLN A 226 12.01 6.56 2.69
C GLN A 226 11.26 6.04 1.45
N ALA A 227 11.19 4.72 1.28
CA ALA A 227 10.39 4.11 0.23
C ALA A 227 8.90 4.44 0.38
N PHE A 228 8.39 4.55 1.61
CA PHE A 228 7.02 4.99 1.87
C PHE A 228 6.77 6.40 1.32
N GLU A 229 7.70 7.32 1.39
CA GLU A 229 7.55 8.67 0.83
C GLU A 229 7.27 8.64 -0.69
N LEU A 230 7.93 7.73 -1.41
CA LEU A 230 7.69 7.50 -2.84
C LEU A 230 6.30 6.91 -3.10
N THR A 231 5.89 5.92 -2.31
CA THR A 231 4.60 5.27 -2.50
C THR A 231 3.43 6.15 -2.08
N ASP A 232 3.58 6.91 -1.00
CA ASP A 232 2.57 7.83 -0.50
C ASP A 232 2.17 8.85 -1.58
N ALA A 233 3.14 9.48 -2.21
CA ALA A 233 2.92 10.45 -3.28
C ALA A 233 2.19 9.89 -4.51
N SER A 234 2.14 8.56 -4.69
CA SER A 234 1.40 7.94 -5.79
C SER A 234 -0.12 8.16 -5.70
N ALA A 235 -0.64 8.45 -4.50
CA ALA A 235 -2.03 8.81 -4.27
C ALA A 235 -2.42 10.08 -5.04
N GLU A 236 -1.56 11.09 -5.05
CA GLU A 236 -1.78 12.37 -5.73
C GLU A 236 -1.72 12.24 -7.26
N ARG A 237 -1.26 11.12 -7.77
CA ARG A 237 -1.22 10.82 -9.20
C ARG A 237 -2.36 9.91 -9.65
N SER A 238 -3.33 9.63 -8.77
CA SER A 238 -4.45 8.70 -9.01
C SER A 238 -4.01 7.26 -9.35
N ALA A 239 -2.85 6.84 -8.90
CA ALA A 239 -2.41 5.46 -9.07
C ALA A 239 -3.30 4.49 -8.28
N ALA A 240 -3.59 3.32 -8.84
CA ALA A 240 -4.38 2.28 -8.16
C ALA A 240 -3.63 1.66 -6.98
N GLY A 241 -2.32 1.55 -7.08
CA GLY A 241 -1.41 1.03 -6.08
C GLY A 241 0.01 1.44 -6.38
N CYS A 242 0.93 1.18 -5.45
CA CYS A 242 2.35 1.45 -5.65
C CYS A 242 3.19 0.48 -4.82
N THR A 243 4.34 0.09 -5.35
CA THR A 243 5.34 -0.71 -4.62
C THR A 243 6.75 -0.26 -5.01
N VAL A 244 7.73 -0.51 -4.14
CA VAL A 244 9.14 -0.18 -4.36
C VAL A 244 9.98 -1.43 -4.19
N LYS A 245 10.81 -1.75 -5.18
CA LYS A 245 11.76 -2.85 -5.07
C LYS A 245 12.96 -2.41 -4.22
N LEU A 246 13.11 -3.05 -3.07
CA LEU A 246 14.24 -2.86 -2.14
C LEU A 246 15.08 -4.13 -2.04
N ASN A 247 16.30 -3.99 -1.54
CA ASN A 247 17.12 -5.10 -1.09
C ASN A 247 16.56 -5.69 0.22
N GLU A 248 17.08 -6.84 0.63
CA GLU A 248 16.66 -7.52 1.86
C GLU A 248 17.09 -6.78 3.13
N GLU A 249 18.31 -6.20 3.15
CA GLU A 249 18.85 -5.57 4.36
C GLU A 249 17.96 -4.44 4.94
N PRO A 250 17.47 -3.47 4.17
CA PRO A 250 16.55 -2.46 4.70
C PRO A 250 15.27 -3.06 5.27
N ILE A 251 14.76 -4.12 4.65
CA ILE A 251 13.54 -4.79 5.08
C ILE A 251 13.79 -5.58 6.36
N ILE A 252 14.92 -6.29 6.46
CA ILE A 252 15.33 -7.02 7.67
C ILE A 252 15.47 -6.06 8.86
N GLU A 253 16.16 -4.92 8.68
CA GLU A 253 16.29 -3.90 9.71
C GLU A 253 14.91 -3.43 10.18
N TYR A 254 14.03 -3.15 9.24
CA TYR A 254 12.68 -2.67 9.50
C TYR A 254 11.82 -3.70 10.24
N MET A 255 11.85 -4.96 9.81
CA MET A 255 11.10 -6.05 10.45
C MET A 255 11.55 -6.25 11.90
N LYS A 256 12.86 -6.22 12.18
CA LYS A 256 13.39 -6.32 13.55
C LYS A 256 12.88 -5.17 14.43
N SER A 257 12.90 -3.95 13.92
CA SER A 257 12.37 -2.77 14.62
C SER A 257 10.85 -2.88 14.86
N ASN A 258 10.11 -3.38 13.88
CA ASN A 258 8.66 -3.55 13.95
C ASN A 258 8.25 -4.58 15.00
N ILE A 259 8.99 -5.67 15.13
CA ILE A 259 8.76 -6.67 16.18
C ILE A 259 8.89 -6.04 17.58
N VAL A 260 9.90 -5.19 17.79
CA VAL A 260 10.07 -4.46 19.05
C VAL A 260 8.89 -3.54 19.31
N LEU A 261 8.43 -2.80 18.28
CA LEU A 261 7.25 -1.94 18.40
C LEU A 261 6.00 -2.74 18.80
N MET A 262 5.72 -3.85 18.15
CA MET A 262 4.54 -4.67 18.44
C MET A 262 4.61 -5.29 19.86
N LYS A 263 5.79 -5.72 20.30
CA LYS A 263 5.99 -6.18 21.70
C LYS A 263 5.69 -5.06 22.71
N ASN A 264 6.11 -3.83 22.40
CA ASN A 264 5.76 -2.66 23.21
C ASN A 264 4.26 -2.35 23.19
N MET A 265 3.59 -2.48 22.05
CA MET A 265 2.13 -2.33 21.96
C MET A 265 1.42 -3.32 22.89
N ILE A 266 1.83 -4.59 22.88
CA ILE A 266 1.27 -5.63 23.75
C ILE A 266 1.51 -5.26 25.23
N ALA A 267 2.74 -4.88 25.59
CA ALA A 267 3.09 -4.49 26.96
C ALA A 267 2.31 -3.26 27.47
N ASN A 268 1.92 -2.36 26.56
CA ASN A 268 1.12 -1.17 26.88
C ASN A 268 -0.40 -1.40 26.77
N GLY A 269 -0.83 -2.65 26.66
CA GLY A 269 -2.24 -3.02 26.71
C GLY A 269 -3.05 -2.58 25.49
N TYR A 270 -2.46 -2.57 24.30
CA TYR A 270 -3.23 -2.46 23.08
C TYR A 270 -4.13 -3.66 22.92
N GLN A 271 -5.32 -3.39 22.41
CA GLN A 271 -6.37 -4.39 22.25
C GLN A 271 -5.94 -5.46 21.24
N ASP A 272 -6.42 -6.69 21.46
CA ASP A 272 -6.10 -7.90 20.73
C ASP A 272 -4.57 -8.16 20.56
N SER A 273 -3.93 -8.52 21.67
CA SER A 273 -2.53 -8.97 21.68
C SER A 273 -2.31 -10.19 20.75
N ARG A 274 -3.30 -11.07 20.60
CA ARG A 274 -3.21 -12.27 19.77
C ARG A 274 -2.95 -11.94 18.30
N THR A 275 -3.57 -10.89 17.77
CA THR A 275 -3.32 -10.43 16.40
C THR A 275 -1.89 -9.89 16.26
N LEU A 276 -1.43 -9.10 17.21
CA LEU A 276 -0.03 -8.62 17.23
C LEU A 276 0.97 -9.77 17.37
N GLU A 277 0.70 -10.75 18.24
CA GLU A 277 1.54 -11.94 18.41
C GLU A 277 1.62 -12.79 17.13
N ARG A 278 0.51 -12.97 16.41
CA ARG A 278 0.50 -13.65 15.11
C ARG A 278 1.35 -12.91 14.09
N ARG A 279 1.25 -11.58 14.04
CA ARG A 279 2.05 -10.75 13.13
C ARG A 279 3.54 -10.80 13.48
N ILE A 280 3.91 -10.76 14.78
CA ILE A 280 5.29 -10.95 15.23
C ILE A 280 5.84 -12.29 14.75
N LYS A 281 5.10 -13.39 14.97
CA LYS A 281 5.51 -14.73 14.52
C LYS A 281 5.69 -14.80 13.00
N ALA A 282 4.82 -14.16 12.23
CA ALA A 282 4.94 -14.11 10.78
C ALA A 282 6.19 -13.33 10.33
N MET A 283 6.52 -12.22 11.00
CA MET A 283 7.75 -11.47 10.74
C MET A 283 9.01 -12.27 11.14
N GLU A 284 8.98 -12.94 12.29
CA GLU A 284 10.08 -13.81 12.75
C GLU A 284 10.28 -14.98 11.77
N ALA A 285 9.21 -15.58 11.25
CA ALA A 285 9.29 -16.64 10.24
C ALA A 285 9.92 -16.14 8.93
N TRP A 286 9.53 -14.95 8.46
CA TRP A 286 10.16 -14.35 7.28
C TRP A 286 11.64 -14.03 7.52
N LEU A 287 11.99 -13.50 8.69
CA LEU A 287 13.39 -13.20 9.06
C LEU A 287 14.27 -14.46 9.17
N ALA A 288 13.69 -15.62 9.43
CA ALA A 288 14.43 -16.87 9.47
C ALA A 288 14.90 -17.34 8.07
N ASN A 289 14.17 -16.97 7.03
CA ASN A 289 14.51 -17.23 5.64
C ASN A 289 14.00 -16.08 4.76
N PRO A 290 14.71 -14.93 4.73
CA PRO A 290 14.30 -13.78 3.95
C PRO A 290 14.25 -14.13 2.46
N GLU A 291 13.15 -13.79 1.82
CA GLU A 291 12.95 -14.00 0.40
C GLU A 291 12.02 -12.90 -0.14
N LEU A 292 12.42 -12.31 -1.26
CA LEU A 292 11.67 -11.26 -1.94
C LEU A 292 11.35 -11.67 -3.37
N LEU A 293 10.14 -11.32 -3.81
CA LEU A 293 9.73 -11.47 -5.20
C LEU A 293 10.52 -10.52 -6.10
N GLU A 294 10.70 -10.95 -7.34
CA GLU A 294 11.30 -10.17 -8.41
C GLU A 294 10.44 -10.21 -9.67
N ALA A 295 10.43 -9.10 -10.41
CA ALA A 295 9.84 -9.09 -11.74
C ALA A 295 10.62 -10.01 -12.69
N ASP A 296 9.94 -10.61 -13.64
CA ASP A 296 10.61 -11.31 -14.73
C ASP A 296 11.31 -10.30 -15.66
N LYS A 297 12.41 -10.72 -16.28
CA LYS A 297 13.23 -9.83 -17.13
C LYS A 297 12.48 -9.33 -18.36
N ASP A 298 11.53 -10.11 -18.84
CA ASP A 298 10.70 -9.84 -20.01
C ASP A 298 9.28 -9.37 -19.62
N ALA A 299 9.09 -8.90 -18.37
CA ALA A 299 7.82 -8.34 -17.94
C ALA A 299 7.42 -7.12 -18.75
N GLU A 300 6.14 -7.01 -19.10
CA GLU A 300 5.59 -5.92 -19.87
C GLU A 300 4.90 -4.89 -18.98
N TYR A 301 5.12 -3.61 -19.30
CA TYR A 301 4.55 -2.45 -18.60
C TYR A 301 3.80 -1.55 -19.59
N ALA A 302 2.75 -0.88 -19.12
CA ALA A 302 2.02 0.12 -19.91
C ALA A 302 2.90 1.30 -20.33
N ALA A 303 3.90 1.63 -19.52
CA ALA A 303 4.97 2.58 -19.82
C ALA A 303 6.18 2.30 -18.91
N VAL A 304 7.37 2.70 -19.38
CA VAL A 304 8.59 2.71 -18.59
C VAL A 304 9.13 4.14 -18.57
N ILE A 305 9.33 4.67 -17.35
CA ILE A 305 9.89 6.00 -17.13
C ILE A 305 11.27 5.83 -16.51
N GLU A 306 12.30 6.11 -17.29
CA GLU A 306 13.69 6.02 -16.82
C GLU A 306 14.16 7.39 -16.32
N ILE A 307 14.71 7.43 -15.11
CA ILE A 307 15.19 8.63 -14.43
C ILE A 307 16.63 8.39 -14.01
N ASN A 308 17.56 9.08 -14.68
CA ASN A 308 18.95 9.09 -14.25
C ASN A 308 19.15 10.19 -13.21
N MET A 309 19.44 9.80 -11.97
CA MET A 309 19.66 10.75 -10.86
C MET A 309 20.89 11.64 -11.09
N ASP A 310 21.84 11.20 -11.90
CA ASP A 310 23.00 12.02 -12.27
C ASP A 310 22.61 13.28 -13.07
N ASP A 311 21.43 13.28 -13.69
CA ASP A 311 20.91 14.42 -14.47
C ASP A 311 20.11 15.42 -13.61
N ILE A 312 19.79 15.06 -12.39
CA ILE A 312 19.06 15.93 -11.44
C ILE A 312 20.10 16.73 -10.65
N LYS A 313 20.36 17.97 -11.09
CA LYS A 313 21.38 18.85 -10.50
C LYS A 313 20.82 19.89 -9.53
N GLU A 314 19.49 20.08 -9.53
CA GLU A 314 18.79 21.10 -8.79
C GLU A 314 17.54 20.50 -8.13
N PRO A 315 17.08 21.08 -7.01
CA PRO A 315 15.81 20.70 -6.41
C PRO A 315 14.63 20.84 -7.40
N ILE A 316 13.72 19.87 -7.36
CA ILE A 316 12.51 19.86 -8.19
C ILE A 316 11.35 20.31 -7.32
N ILE A 317 10.79 21.47 -7.63
CA ILE A 317 9.67 22.06 -6.90
C ILE A 317 8.40 21.93 -7.73
N ALA A 318 7.35 21.40 -7.11
CA ALA A 318 6.02 21.38 -7.71
C ALA A 318 5.34 22.73 -7.54
N CYS A 319 4.75 23.27 -8.63
CA CYS A 319 3.93 24.47 -8.56
C CYS A 319 2.54 24.09 -7.99
N PRO A 320 2.06 24.75 -6.92
CA PRO A 320 0.78 24.38 -6.30
C PRO A 320 -0.45 24.69 -7.16
N ASN A 321 -0.28 25.44 -8.24
CA ASN A 321 -1.38 25.85 -9.13
C ASN A 321 -1.45 25.03 -10.44
N ASP A 322 -0.54 24.09 -10.65
CA ASP A 322 -0.45 23.30 -11.88
C ASP A 322 -0.90 21.86 -11.67
#